data_aea4e5e8bf5fd1ac9d9a1d21ffb4844c
#
_entry.id   aea4e5e8bf5fd1ac9d9a1d21ffb4844c
#
_cell.length_a   1.000
_cell.length_b   1.000
_cell.length_c   1.000
_cell.angle_alpha   90.00
_cell.angle_beta   90.00
_cell.angle_gamma   90.00
#
_symmetry.space_group_name_H-M   'P 1'
#
loop_
_entity.id
_entity.type
_entity.pdbx_description
1 polymer ?
#
loop_
_entity_poly.entity_id
_entity_poly.type
_entity_poly.pdbx_seq_one_letter_code
_entity_poly.pdbx_strand_id
1 'polypeptide(L)' 'MSDTTEVRASDLRQNLADMLNDVAVHGRIVYVTRNGRRIAALVPVPAAEQIEKPPV' A
#
# COMPACT_ATOMS: atom_id res chain seq x y z
N MET A 1 13.36 5.75 9.82
CA MET A 1 12.11 6.40 9.41
C MET A 1 11.23 5.40 8.68
N SER A 2 9.95 5.52 8.90
CA SER A 2 8.99 4.59 8.32
C SER A 2 8.63 4.99 6.90
N ASP A 3 8.67 4.04 5.96
CA ASP A 3 8.19 4.25 4.60
C ASP A 3 6.70 3.93 4.49
N THR A 4 5.99 4.05 5.60
CA THR A 4 4.58 3.75 5.70
C THR A 4 3.77 5.03 5.65
N THR A 5 2.74 5.03 4.83
CA THR A 5 1.83 6.17 4.66
C THR A 5 0.40 5.65 4.77
N GLU A 6 -0.50 6.51 5.23
CA GLU A 6 -1.93 6.18 5.23
C GLU A 6 -2.66 7.11 4.28
N VAL A 7 -3.65 6.56 3.59
CA VAL A 7 -4.49 7.32 2.67
C VAL A 7 -5.94 6.85 2.84
N ARG A 8 -6.87 7.78 2.77
CA ARG A 8 -8.28 7.41 2.79
C ARG A 8 -8.67 6.82 1.45
N ALA A 9 -9.62 5.87 1.48
CA ALA A 9 -10.06 5.19 0.25
C ALA A 9 -10.51 6.17 -0.82
N SER A 10 -11.21 7.25 -0.42
CA SER A 10 -11.64 8.26 -1.38
C SER A 10 -10.49 9.00 -2.03
N ASP A 11 -9.45 9.30 -1.24
CA ASP A 11 -8.27 9.98 -1.77
C ASP A 11 -7.44 9.06 -2.66
N LEU A 12 -7.38 7.78 -2.30
CA LEU A 12 -6.69 6.78 -3.12
C LEU A 12 -7.30 6.71 -4.51
N ARG A 13 -8.63 6.74 -4.59
CA ARG A 13 -9.33 6.66 -5.87
C ARG A 13 -8.89 7.78 -6.80
N GLN A 14 -8.73 8.99 -6.26
CA GLN A 14 -8.33 10.14 -7.06
C GLN A 14 -6.86 10.15 -7.44
N ASN A 15 -6.03 9.54 -6.61
CA ASN A 15 -4.57 9.60 -6.76
C ASN A 15 -3.95 8.21 -6.98
N LEU A 16 -4.73 7.28 -7.49
CA LEU A 16 -4.30 5.87 -7.57
C LEU A 16 -3.01 5.70 -8.37
N ALA A 17 -2.92 6.34 -9.53
CA ALA A 17 -1.74 6.19 -10.37
C ALA A 17 -0.47 6.67 -9.66
N ASP A 18 -0.56 7.83 -8.99
CA ASP A 18 0.57 8.39 -8.26
C ASP A 18 0.96 7.50 -7.08
N MET A 19 -0.06 6.98 -6.37
CA MET A 19 0.18 6.09 -5.23
C MET A 19 0.85 4.80 -5.67
N LEU A 20 0.38 4.21 -6.76
CA LEU A 20 0.98 2.99 -7.28
C LEU A 20 2.42 3.21 -7.70
N ASN A 21 2.70 4.35 -8.32
CA ASN A 21 4.06 4.68 -8.71
C ASN A 21 4.97 4.83 -7.50
N ASP A 22 4.49 5.50 -6.45
CA ASP A 22 5.25 5.64 -5.21
C ASP A 22 5.56 4.29 -4.59
N VAL A 23 4.59 3.41 -4.56
CA VAL A 23 4.77 2.07 -4.00
C VAL A 23 5.80 1.29 -4.81
N ALA A 24 5.69 1.33 -6.13
CA ALA A 24 6.58 0.57 -7.01
C ALA A 24 8.00 1.11 -7.01
N VAL A 25 8.15 2.44 -7.08
CA VAL A 25 9.47 3.05 -7.24
C VAL A 25 10.20 3.19 -5.91
N HIS A 26 9.49 3.60 -4.87
CA HIS A 26 10.11 3.90 -3.58
C HIS A 26 9.96 2.81 -2.54
N GLY A 27 9.31 1.72 -2.88
CA GLY A 27 9.13 0.61 -1.95
C GLY A 27 8.27 0.96 -0.75
N ARG A 28 7.32 1.88 -0.91
CA ARG A 28 6.48 2.32 0.19
C ARG A 28 5.32 1.38 0.44
N ILE A 29 4.89 1.34 1.68
CA ILE A 29 3.65 0.66 2.06
C ILE A 29 2.62 1.75 2.33
N VAL A 30 1.50 1.68 1.61
CA VAL A 30 0.42 2.65 1.75
C VAL A 30 -0.80 1.93 2.31
N TYR A 31 -1.15 2.23 3.54
CA TYR A 31 -2.35 1.67 4.15
C TYR A 31 -3.57 2.47 3.69
N VAL A 32 -4.58 1.76 3.25
CA VAL A 32 -5.84 2.38 2.84
C VAL A 32 -6.79 2.34 4.03
N THR A 33 -7.31 3.51 4.39
CA THR A 33 -8.20 3.61 5.54
C THR A 33 -9.62 3.96 5.11
N ARG A 34 -10.57 3.55 5.93
CA ARG A 34 -11.97 3.87 5.77
C ARG A 34 -12.58 4.00 7.15
N ASN A 35 -13.22 5.15 7.40
CA ASN A 35 -13.81 5.44 8.72
C ASN A 35 -12.79 5.26 9.85
N GLY A 36 -11.56 5.69 9.60
CA GLY A 36 -10.49 5.61 10.60
C GLY A 36 -9.88 4.24 10.79
N ARG A 37 -10.26 3.26 9.96
CA ARG A 37 -9.73 1.90 10.05
C ARG A 37 -8.93 1.55 8.82
N ARG A 38 -7.85 0.83 9.03
CA ARG A 38 -7.06 0.28 7.93
C ARG A 38 -7.79 -0.92 7.36
N ILE A 39 -8.21 -0.83 6.11
CA ILE A 39 -8.98 -1.90 5.46
C ILE A 39 -8.17 -2.64 4.41
N ALA A 40 -7.08 -2.06 3.94
CA ALA A 40 -6.24 -2.65 2.90
C ALA A 40 -4.89 -1.98 2.89
N ALA A 41 -4.00 -2.48 2.06
CA ALA A 41 -2.69 -1.85 1.89
C ALA A 41 -2.20 -2.08 0.47
N LEU A 42 -1.47 -1.09 -0.05
CA LEU A 42 -0.71 -1.22 -1.28
C LEU A 42 0.72 -1.52 -0.90
N VAL A 43 1.28 -2.58 -1.47
CA VAL A 43 2.64 -2.98 -1.17
C VAL A 43 3.40 -3.25 -2.47
N PRO A 44 4.73 -3.05 -2.48
CA PRO A 44 5.51 -3.41 -3.67
C PRO A 44 5.45 -4.91 -3.91
N VAL A 45 5.62 -5.30 -5.17
CA VAL A 45 5.54 -6.71 -5.54
C VAL A 45 6.45 -7.62 -4.70
N PRO A 46 7.71 -7.26 -4.43
CA PRO A 46 8.53 -8.14 -3.59
C PRO A 46 7.97 -8.39 -2.19
N ALA A 47 7.34 -7.37 -1.60
CA ALA A 47 6.70 -7.54 -0.30
C ALA A 47 5.47 -8.43 -0.38
N ALA A 48 4.67 -8.25 -1.43
CA ALA A 48 3.49 -9.08 -1.65
C ALA A 48 3.87 -10.54 -1.88
N GLU A 49 4.94 -10.77 -2.61
CA GLU A 49 5.42 -12.12 -2.88
C GLU A 49 5.88 -12.82 -1.60
N GLN A 50 6.45 -12.08 -0.66
CA GLN A 50 6.81 -12.64 0.63
C GLN A 50 5.60 -13.09 1.43
N ILE A 51 4.53 -12.31 1.38
CA ILE A 51 3.28 -12.63 2.07
C ILE A 51 2.61 -13.83 1.41
N GLU A 52 2.61 -13.87 0.09
CA GLU A 52 1.94 -14.90 -0.70
C GLU A 52 2.68 -16.23 -0.69
N LYS A 53 3.98 -16.19 -0.38
CA LYS A 53 4.83 -17.37 -0.45
C LYS A 53 4.26 -18.49 0.41
N PRO A 54 4.00 -19.68 -0.16
CA PRO A 54 3.44 -20.76 0.62
C PRO A 54 4.44 -21.25 1.67
N PRO A 55 3.95 -21.72 2.81
CA PRO A 55 4.83 -22.33 3.80
C PRO A 55 5.44 -23.60 3.21
N VAL A 56 6.68 -23.76 3.47
CA VAL A 56 7.40 -24.94 2.99
C VAL A 56 7.27 -26.06 4.01
#